data_32e552d5b78e3a6dcefe0343dd849589
#
_entry.id   32e552d5b78e3a6dcefe0343dd849589
#
_cell.length_a   1.000
_cell.length_b   1.000
_cell.length_c   1.000
_cell.angle_alpha   90.00
_cell.angle_beta   90.00
_cell.angle_gamma   90.00
#
_symmetry.space_group_name_H-M   'P 1'
#
loop_
_entity.id
_entity.type
_entity.pdbx_description
1 polymer ?
#
loop_
_entity_poly.entity_id
_entity_poly.type
_entity_poly.pdbx_seq_one_letter_code
_entity_poly.pdbx_strand_id
1 'polypeptide(L)' 'MDNNFNRVRLCGRAAGEPALSHINHGEHFYRFPLSVERLSGQEDLLPVILSRRLLEEHPVHTGDTLTLT' A
#
# COMPACT_ATOMS: atom_id res chain seq x y z
N MET A 1 -14.47 26.54 1.32
CA MET A 1 -14.75 25.13 1.51
C MET A 1 -13.49 24.37 1.90
N ASP A 2 -13.58 23.67 2.94
CA ASP A 2 -12.48 22.87 3.41
C ASP A 2 -12.42 21.55 2.64
N ASN A 3 -11.22 21.17 2.19
CA ASN A 3 -11.04 19.96 1.39
C ASN A 3 -10.42 18.82 2.16
N ASN A 4 -10.40 18.92 3.47
CA ASN A 4 -9.74 17.89 4.27
C ASN A 4 -10.41 16.53 4.18
N PHE A 5 -11.71 16.50 3.90
CA PHE A 5 -12.40 15.22 3.78
C PHE A 5 -12.10 14.49 2.48
N ASN A 6 -11.38 15.12 1.57
CA ASN A 6 -10.94 14.43 0.38
C ASN A 6 -9.70 13.60 0.63
N ARG A 7 -9.11 13.76 1.80
CA ARG A 7 -7.92 12.99 2.15
C ARG A 7 -8.33 11.59 2.56
N VAL A 8 -7.71 10.60 1.92
CA VAL A 8 -7.96 9.21 2.23
C VAL A 8 -6.80 8.67 3.04
N ARG A 9 -7.14 7.97 4.11
CA ARG A 9 -6.14 7.37 4.97
C ARG A 9 -6.46 5.90 5.11
N LEU A 10 -5.49 5.05 4.71
CA LEU A 10 -5.63 3.62 4.80
C LEU A 10 -4.65 3.07 5.83
N CYS A 11 -5.16 2.27 6.74
CA CYS A 11 -4.33 1.53 7.69
C CYS A 11 -4.54 0.05 7.43
N GLY A 12 -3.45 -0.67 7.33
CA GLY A 12 -3.55 -2.09 7.07
C GLY A 12 -2.24 -2.80 7.32
N ARG A 13 -2.25 -4.08 7.00
CA ARG A 13 -1.08 -4.91 7.15
C ARG A 13 -0.69 -5.50 5.81
N ALA A 14 0.61 -5.50 5.51
CA ALA A 14 1.08 -6.12 4.29
C ALA A 14 0.86 -7.62 4.37
N ALA A 15 0.10 -8.16 3.42
CA ALA A 15 -0.23 -9.58 3.39
C ALA A 15 0.71 -10.37 2.49
N GLY A 16 1.68 -9.71 1.87
CA GLY A 16 2.67 -10.36 1.03
C GLY A 16 3.83 -9.43 0.78
N GLU A 17 4.91 -9.98 0.28
CA GLU A 17 6.10 -9.21 -0.06
C GLU A 17 5.89 -8.46 -1.37
N PRO A 18 6.47 -7.26 -1.52
CA PRO A 18 6.39 -6.55 -2.79
C PRO A 18 7.04 -7.35 -3.92
N ALA A 19 6.35 -7.40 -5.05
CA ALA A 19 6.85 -8.05 -6.25
C ALA A 19 6.76 -7.08 -7.41
N LEU A 20 7.67 -7.21 -8.37
CA LEU A 20 7.69 -6.33 -9.52
C LEU A 20 6.35 -6.40 -10.26
N SER A 21 5.71 -5.26 -10.43
CA SER A 21 4.45 -5.15 -11.13
C SER A 21 4.67 -4.77 -12.59
N HIS A 22 5.35 -3.66 -12.80
CA HIS A 22 5.61 -3.19 -14.16
C HIS A 22 6.76 -2.18 -14.15
N ILE A 23 7.25 -1.87 -15.33
CA ILE A 23 8.28 -0.87 -15.54
C ILE A 23 7.70 0.17 -16.47
N ASN A 24 7.82 1.45 -16.07
CA ASN A 24 7.30 2.55 -16.88
C ASN A 24 8.36 3.64 -16.93
N HIS A 25 8.79 4.00 -18.15
CA HIS A 25 9.81 5.03 -18.37
C HIS A 25 11.07 4.77 -17.53
N GLY A 26 11.47 3.50 -17.43
CA GLY A 26 12.65 3.13 -16.68
C GLY A 26 12.45 3.03 -15.19
N GLU A 27 11.29 3.40 -14.69
CA GLU A 27 11.00 3.29 -13.27
C GLU A 27 10.29 1.99 -12.97
N HIS A 28 10.75 1.31 -11.91
CA HIS A 28 10.18 0.03 -11.49
C HIS A 28 9.11 0.26 -10.46
N PHE A 29 7.97 -0.41 -10.64
CA PHE A 29 6.86 -0.36 -9.71
C PHE A 29 6.59 -1.73 -9.14
N TYR A 30 6.37 -1.80 -7.85
CA TYR A 30 6.16 -3.03 -7.12
C TYR A 30 4.76 -3.06 -6.55
N ARG A 31 4.20 -4.25 -6.43
CA ARG A 31 2.85 -4.44 -5.95
C ARG A 31 2.85 -5.43 -4.80
N PHE A 32 2.05 -5.13 -3.80
CA PHE A 32 1.83 -6.06 -2.69
C PHE A 32 0.38 -5.94 -2.22
N PRO A 33 -0.18 -7.01 -1.63
CA PRO A 33 -1.53 -6.94 -1.09
C PRO A 33 -1.51 -6.30 0.29
N LEU A 34 -2.43 -5.37 0.50
CA LEU A 34 -2.64 -4.75 1.80
C LEU A 34 -3.94 -5.26 2.38
N SER A 35 -3.88 -5.85 3.58
CA SER A 35 -5.06 -6.33 4.28
C SER A 35 -5.62 -5.21 5.14
N VAL A 36 -6.84 -4.80 4.87
CA VAL A 36 -7.52 -3.73 5.59
C VAL A 36 -8.74 -4.31 6.28
N GLU A 37 -8.82 -4.12 7.60
CA GLU A 37 -9.93 -4.64 8.37
C GLU A 37 -11.07 -3.64 8.38
N ARG A 38 -12.28 -4.14 8.10
CA ARG A 38 -13.49 -3.32 8.18
C ARG A 38 -14.04 -3.34 9.60
N LEU A 39 -14.91 -2.37 9.88
CA LEU A 39 -15.59 -2.33 11.17
C LEU A 39 -16.43 -3.58 11.43
N SER A 40 -16.88 -4.23 10.36
CA SER A 40 -17.64 -5.47 10.48
C SER A 40 -16.81 -6.69 10.86
N GLY A 41 -15.50 -6.53 10.90
CA GLY A 41 -14.58 -7.63 11.15
C GLY A 41 -14.10 -8.35 9.92
N GLN A 42 -14.60 -7.96 8.75
CA GLN A 42 -14.14 -8.54 7.49
C GLN A 42 -12.87 -7.85 7.04
N GLU A 43 -12.03 -8.60 6.34
CA GLU A 43 -10.80 -8.06 5.76
C GLU A 43 -10.92 -7.96 4.26
N ASP A 44 -10.43 -6.85 3.72
CA ASP A 44 -10.30 -6.67 2.29
C ASP A 44 -8.82 -6.69 1.93
N LEU A 45 -8.53 -7.32 0.81
CA LEU A 45 -7.18 -7.28 0.25
C LEU A 45 -7.18 -6.28 -0.89
N LEU A 46 -6.38 -5.24 -0.74
CA LEU A 46 -6.26 -4.17 -1.73
C LEU A 46 -4.87 -4.20 -2.33
N PRO A 47 -4.76 -4.11 -3.66
CA PRO A 47 -3.44 -4.03 -4.28
C PRO A 47 -2.87 -2.64 -4.06
N VAL A 48 -1.63 -2.58 -3.58
CA VAL A 48 -0.90 -1.33 -3.42
C VAL A 48 0.29 -1.37 -4.35
N ILE A 49 0.47 -0.31 -5.12
CA ILE A 49 1.57 -0.20 -6.06
C ILE A 49 2.44 0.97 -5.64
N LEU A 50 3.71 0.70 -5.41
CA LEU A 50 4.67 1.72 -5.01
C LEU A 50 5.89 1.66 -5.92
N SER A 51 6.50 2.82 -6.15
CA SER A 51 7.72 2.89 -6.90
C SER A 51 8.87 2.26 -6.09
N ARG A 52 9.88 1.78 -6.81
CA ARG A 52 11.06 1.24 -6.18
C ARG A 52 11.70 2.25 -5.22
N ARG A 53 11.68 3.52 -5.59
CA ARG A 53 12.26 4.57 -4.77
C ARG A 53 11.58 4.64 -3.40
N LEU A 54 10.23 4.59 -3.39
CA LEU A 54 9.50 4.63 -2.14
C LEU A 54 9.79 3.41 -1.29
N LEU A 55 9.91 2.24 -1.90
CA LEU A 55 10.21 1.02 -1.17
C LEU A 55 11.62 1.01 -0.60
N GLU A 56 12.55 1.69 -1.26
CA GLU A 56 13.91 1.80 -0.73
C GLU A 56 13.94 2.71 0.49
N GLU A 57 13.13 3.77 0.49
CA GLU A 57 13.03 4.66 1.64
C GLU A 57 12.20 4.05 2.77
N HIS A 58 11.17 3.28 2.41
CA HIS A 58 10.25 2.68 3.35
C HIS A 58 10.04 1.21 3.02
N PRO A 59 10.98 0.35 3.38
CA PRO A 59 10.85 -1.08 3.06
C PRO A 59 9.60 -1.69 3.66
N VAL A 60 8.96 -2.57 2.90
CA VAL A 60 7.74 -3.24 3.30
C VAL A 60 7.96 -4.74 3.29
N HIS A 61 7.59 -5.39 4.38
CA HIS A 61 7.68 -6.84 4.52
C HIS A 61 6.34 -7.39 4.99
N THR A 62 6.09 -8.65 4.68
CA THR A 62 4.87 -9.32 5.11
C THR A 62 4.69 -9.17 6.60
N GLY A 63 3.50 -8.74 7.00
CA GLY A 63 3.18 -8.54 8.41
C GLY A 63 3.36 -7.12 8.90
N ASP A 64 4.00 -6.26 8.10
CA ASP A 64 4.18 -4.87 8.50
C ASP A 64 2.85 -4.13 8.52
N THR A 65 2.67 -3.28 9.53
CA THR A 65 1.52 -2.41 9.62
C THR A 65 1.85 -1.10 8.93
N LEU A 66 0.98 -0.69 8.03
CA LEU A 66 1.21 0.49 7.20
C LEU A 66 0.06 1.46 7.32
N THR A 67 0.39 2.75 7.26
CA THR A 67 -0.59 3.81 7.15
C THR A 67 -0.27 4.59 5.88
N LEU A 68 -1.23 4.64 4.97
CA LEU A 68 -1.09 5.35 3.70
C LEU A 68 -2.02 6.55 3.69
N THR A 69 -1.51 7.67 3.25
CA THR A 69 -2.30 8.91 3.18
C THR A 69 -2.32 9.43 1.77
#